data_449c3828bcdd6adfe6f5fee1f2ed4e69
#
_entry.id   449c3828bcdd6adfe6f5fee1f2ed4e69
#
_cell.length_a   1.000
_cell.length_b   1.000
_cell.length_c   1.000
_cell.angle_alpha   90.00
_cell.angle_beta   90.00
_cell.angle_gamma   90.00
#
_symmetry.space_group_name_H-M   'P 1'
#
loop_
_entity.id
_entity.type
_entity.pdbx_description
1 polymer ?
#
loop_
_entity_poly.entity_id
_entity_poly.type
_entity_poly.pdbx_seq_one_letter_code
_entity_poly.pdbx_strand_id
1 'polypeptide(L)'
;MSTVCACMERYTLIITEKPDAAYRIASALDLNGKAKKVEDNGVPYYVAERDKPIIVVPAIGHLYTVAEEKIGRDYYPVFSFRWVPRYIAERGVKHIRVWLETISKLAQGADTYIDACDYDIEGSIIGYCILKYACGGKENVAKRMKYSTLTKEELEKAYETLLPKLDFALIEAGRTRHEVDWLYGVNLTRALTLAAKDWSGKYATLSTGRVQGPTLRFLVAREKAIRSFVPTPYWEIKAEIEIDGKIFEAEYERDVIETKQEVEAILGACRGKDGIVESIEEKRFQQMP
;
A
#
# COMPACT_ATOMS: atom_id res chain seq x y z
N MET A 1 22.38 -13.03 -27.79
CA MET A 1 22.50 -13.86 -26.57
C MET A 1 23.56 -13.20 -25.68
N SER A 2 23.17 -12.67 -24.54
CA SER A 2 24.14 -12.06 -23.62
C SER A 2 25.02 -13.17 -23.02
N THR A 3 26.30 -13.14 -23.36
CA THR A 3 27.32 -14.17 -23.08
C THR A 3 27.62 -14.36 -21.58
N VAL A 4 27.09 -13.51 -20.70
CA VAL A 4 27.40 -13.51 -19.26
C VAL A 4 26.65 -14.59 -18.48
N CYS A 5 25.44 -14.96 -18.89
CA CYS A 5 24.65 -15.95 -18.16
C CYS A 5 24.95 -17.41 -18.49
N ALA A 6 25.64 -17.67 -19.61
CA ALA A 6 25.95 -19.05 -20.10
C ALA A 6 27.15 -19.72 -19.41
N CYS A 7 27.95 -18.98 -18.63
CA CYS A 7 29.17 -19.47 -17.97
C CYS A 7 29.13 -19.45 -16.44
N MET A 8 28.04 -18.99 -15.80
CA MET A 8 27.93 -18.96 -14.33
C MET A 8 27.20 -20.19 -13.83
N GLU A 9 27.96 -21.24 -13.50
CA GLU A 9 27.42 -22.38 -12.77
C GLU A 9 27.20 -21.97 -11.29
N ARG A 10 25.91 -21.99 -10.85
CA ARG A 10 25.47 -21.78 -9.46
C ARG A 10 25.67 -20.39 -8.88
N TYR A 11 24.60 -19.63 -8.84
CA TYR A 11 24.57 -18.29 -8.24
C TYR A 11 23.35 -18.14 -7.31
N THR A 12 23.38 -17.09 -6.49
CA THR A 12 22.24 -16.66 -5.68
C THR A 12 21.37 -15.71 -6.50
N LEU A 13 20.08 -16.01 -6.64
CA LEU A 13 19.09 -15.12 -7.25
C LEU A 13 18.34 -14.36 -6.16
N ILE A 14 18.41 -13.04 -6.19
CA ILE A 14 17.67 -12.12 -5.31
C ILE A 14 16.59 -11.43 -6.14
N ILE A 15 15.36 -11.49 -5.65
CA ILE A 15 14.19 -10.84 -6.25
C ILE A 15 13.85 -9.60 -5.43
N THR A 16 13.65 -8.45 -6.11
CA THR A 16 13.24 -7.20 -5.49
C THR A 16 11.97 -6.66 -6.13
N GLU A 17 11.27 -5.77 -5.44
CA GLU A 17 10.03 -5.18 -5.94
C GLU A 17 10.27 -4.11 -7.02
N LYS A 18 11.38 -3.34 -6.89
CA LYS A 18 11.64 -2.13 -7.68
C LYS A 18 13.07 -2.12 -8.25
N PRO A 19 13.28 -1.52 -9.43
CA PRO A 19 14.62 -1.44 -10.06
C PRO A 19 15.65 -0.68 -9.21
N ASP A 20 15.27 0.38 -8.51
CA ASP A 20 16.19 1.14 -7.65
C ASP A 20 16.69 0.29 -6.47
N ALA A 21 15.81 -0.45 -5.82
CA ALA A 21 16.19 -1.36 -4.75
C ALA A 21 17.14 -2.46 -5.27
N ALA A 22 16.90 -2.99 -6.47
CA ALA A 22 17.78 -4.00 -7.07
C ALA A 22 19.20 -3.48 -7.27
N TYR A 23 19.36 -2.27 -7.80
CA TYR A 23 20.68 -1.67 -7.98
C TYR A 23 21.39 -1.44 -6.65
N ARG A 24 20.69 -0.89 -5.66
CA ARG A 24 21.26 -0.61 -4.34
C ARG A 24 21.68 -1.88 -3.60
N ILE A 25 20.82 -2.91 -3.61
CA ILE A 25 21.12 -4.21 -3.00
C ILE A 25 22.32 -4.85 -3.70
N ALA A 26 22.32 -4.90 -5.03
CA ALA A 26 23.44 -5.48 -5.77
C ALA A 26 24.75 -4.73 -5.50
N SER A 27 24.73 -3.40 -5.49
CA SER A 27 25.92 -2.58 -5.23
C SER A 27 26.41 -2.69 -3.79
N ALA A 28 25.50 -2.81 -2.82
CA ALA A 28 25.89 -3.02 -1.42
C ALA A 28 26.58 -4.37 -1.22
N LEU A 29 26.08 -5.42 -1.89
CA LEU A 29 26.61 -6.78 -1.77
C LEU A 29 27.81 -7.07 -2.65
N ASP A 30 28.18 -6.16 -3.56
CA ASP A 30 29.34 -6.30 -4.45
C ASP A 30 30.65 -5.96 -3.71
N LEU A 31 31.69 -6.76 -3.91
CA LEU A 31 33.00 -6.57 -3.26
C LEU A 31 33.60 -5.19 -3.55
N ASN A 32 33.39 -4.67 -4.75
CA ASN A 32 33.91 -3.37 -5.19
C ASN A 32 32.88 -2.24 -5.01
N GLY A 33 31.68 -2.53 -4.50
CA GLY A 33 30.60 -1.58 -4.32
C GLY A 33 29.95 -1.09 -5.63
N LYS A 34 30.16 -1.80 -6.74
CA LYS A 34 29.70 -1.42 -8.09
C LYS A 34 29.20 -2.64 -8.85
N ALA A 35 27.94 -3.01 -8.62
CA ALA A 35 27.34 -4.11 -9.36
C ALA A 35 27.26 -3.82 -10.86
N LYS A 36 27.52 -4.83 -11.67
CA LYS A 36 27.44 -4.76 -13.13
C LYS A 36 25.98 -4.82 -13.58
N LYS A 37 25.49 -3.76 -14.22
CA LYS A 37 24.18 -3.79 -14.89
C LYS A 37 24.27 -4.64 -16.15
N VAL A 38 23.36 -5.58 -16.29
CA VAL A 38 23.14 -6.41 -17.48
C VAL A 38 21.70 -6.22 -17.92
N GLU A 39 21.44 -6.33 -19.21
CA GLU A 39 20.11 -6.19 -19.79
C GLU A 39 19.84 -7.37 -20.72
N ASP A 40 18.72 -8.05 -20.52
CA ASP A 40 18.24 -9.12 -21.40
C ASP A 40 16.83 -8.76 -21.90
N ASN A 41 16.70 -8.56 -23.21
CA ASN A 41 15.45 -8.15 -23.86
C ASN A 41 14.80 -6.89 -23.27
N GLY A 42 15.60 -5.91 -22.83
CA GLY A 42 15.11 -4.67 -22.20
C GLY A 42 14.81 -4.81 -20.71
N VAL A 43 15.07 -5.96 -20.09
CA VAL A 43 14.91 -6.17 -18.64
C VAL A 43 16.27 -6.03 -17.96
N PRO A 44 16.46 -5.00 -17.11
CA PRO A 44 17.69 -4.83 -16.37
C PRO A 44 17.77 -5.80 -15.19
N TYR A 45 18.94 -6.36 -14.96
CA TYR A 45 19.32 -7.03 -13.73
C TYR A 45 20.76 -6.71 -13.39
N TYR A 46 21.17 -6.99 -12.16
CA TYR A 46 22.47 -6.60 -11.66
C TYR A 46 23.25 -7.82 -11.18
N VAL A 47 24.51 -7.88 -11.54
CA VAL A 47 25.44 -8.93 -11.12
C VAL A 47 26.41 -8.33 -10.12
N ALA A 48 26.43 -8.87 -8.91
CA ALA A 48 27.38 -8.52 -7.87
C ALA A 48 28.40 -9.64 -7.72
N GLU A 49 29.69 -9.26 -7.68
CA GLU A 49 30.81 -10.17 -7.45
C GLU A 49 30.99 -10.38 -5.94
N ARG A 50 30.86 -11.64 -5.48
CA ARG A 50 31.10 -12.08 -4.12
C ARG A 50 31.69 -13.51 -4.21
N ASP A 51 32.00 -14.14 -3.09
CA ASP A 51 32.48 -15.54 -3.03
C ASP A 51 31.63 -16.47 -3.90
N LYS A 52 30.33 -16.29 -3.83
CA LYS A 52 29.33 -16.82 -4.75
C LYS A 52 28.69 -15.68 -5.51
N PRO A 53 28.62 -15.71 -6.85
CA PRO A 53 27.99 -14.66 -7.63
C PRO A 53 26.53 -14.44 -7.21
N ILE A 54 26.11 -13.18 -7.21
CA ILE A 54 24.76 -12.78 -6.87
C ILE A 54 24.14 -12.09 -8.08
N ILE A 55 22.98 -12.54 -8.48
CA ILE A 55 22.16 -11.85 -9.49
C ILE A 55 20.94 -11.26 -8.77
N VAL A 56 20.77 -9.94 -8.91
CA VAL A 56 19.62 -9.22 -8.37
C VAL A 56 18.73 -8.78 -9.51
N VAL A 57 17.52 -9.30 -9.56
CA VAL A 57 16.53 -8.99 -10.60
C VAL A 57 15.34 -8.26 -9.99
N PRO A 58 14.96 -7.09 -10.53
CA PRO A 58 13.78 -6.38 -10.05
C PRO A 58 12.51 -6.94 -10.67
N ALA A 59 11.41 -6.84 -9.92
CA ALA A 59 10.08 -6.74 -10.48
C ALA A 59 9.78 -5.28 -10.86
N ILE A 60 8.58 -5.04 -11.36
CA ILE A 60 8.01 -3.72 -11.61
C ILE A 60 6.64 -3.62 -10.94
N GLY A 61 6.61 -3.98 -9.66
CA GLY A 61 5.39 -4.23 -8.92
C GLY A 61 4.79 -5.61 -9.20
N HIS A 62 3.48 -5.75 -9.09
CA HIS A 62 2.80 -7.02 -9.35
C HIS A 62 2.97 -7.51 -10.79
N LEU A 63 3.55 -8.68 -10.98
CA LEU A 63 3.64 -9.37 -12.27
C LEU A 63 2.52 -10.40 -12.46
N TYR A 64 1.84 -10.77 -11.38
CA TYR A 64 0.69 -11.68 -11.35
C TYR A 64 -0.54 -10.98 -10.80
N THR A 65 -1.71 -11.46 -11.18
CA THR A 65 -3.02 -10.98 -10.71
C THR A 65 -4.03 -12.13 -10.72
N VAL A 66 -5.17 -11.88 -10.12
CA VAL A 66 -6.31 -12.81 -10.14
C VAL A 66 -7.14 -12.60 -11.39
N ALA A 67 -7.55 -13.67 -12.03
CA ALA A 67 -8.48 -13.65 -13.16
C ALA A 67 -9.51 -14.77 -13.04
N GLU A 68 -10.66 -14.58 -13.65
CA GLU A 68 -11.68 -15.62 -13.74
C GLU A 68 -11.19 -16.83 -14.55
N GLU A 69 -11.63 -18.03 -14.15
CA GLU A 69 -11.29 -19.26 -14.87
C GLU A 69 -12.05 -19.37 -16.19
N LYS A 70 -13.31 -18.94 -16.20
CA LYS A 70 -14.17 -18.95 -17.39
C LYS A 70 -14.26 -17.54 -17.95
N ILE A 71 -13.89 -17.36 -19.21
CA ILE A 71 -13.96 -16.06 -19.87
C ILE A 71 -15.41 -15.76 -20.21
N GLY A 72 -16.01 -14.77 -19.59
CA GLY A 72 -17.35 -14.26 -19.88
C GLY A 72 -17.62 -12.97 -19.12
N ARG A 73 -18.23 -11.97 -19.76
CA ARG A 73 -18.50 -10.66 -19.13
C ARG A 73 -19.95 -10.48 -18.72
N ASP A 74 -20.82 -11.40 -19.11
CA ASP A 74 -22.27 -11.23 -19.03
C ASP A 74 -22.90 -12.02 -17.88
N TYR A 75 -22.09 -12.61 -17.01
CA TYR A 75 -22.59 -13.36 -15.85
C TYR A 75 -21.96 -12.90 -14.55
N TYR A 76 -22.72 -12.99 -13.49
CA TYR A 76 -22.31 -12.87 -12.09
C TYR A 76 -23.31 -13.68 -11.23
N PRO A 77 -22.94 -14.13 -10.02
CA PRO A 77 -21.65 -13.94 -9.36
C PRO A 77 -20.55 -14.84 -9.93
N VAL A 78 -19.30 -14.34 -9.91
CA VAL A 78 -18.09 -15.08 -10.26
C VAL A 78 -17.35 -15.42 -8.97
N PHE A 79 -17.14 -16.73 -8.71
CA PHE A 79 -16.37 -17.20 -7.54
C PHE A 79 -15.16 -18.06 -7.92
N SER A 80 -15.12 -18.57 -9.17
CA SER A 80 -13.99 -19.35 -9.67
C SER A 80 -12.94 -18.44 -10.28
N PHE A 81 -11.77 -18.41 -9.69
CA PHE A 81 -10.65 -17.60 -10.14
C PHE A 81 -9.32 -18.33 -9.98
N ARG A 82 -8.31 -17.84 -10.68
CA ARG A 82 -6.93 -18.30 -10.58
C ARG A 82 -5.95 -17.16 -10.67
N TRP A 83 -4.76 -17.36 -10.14
CA TRP A 83 -3.63 -16.46 -10.31
C TRP A 83 -3.02 -16.66 -11.71
N VAL A 84 -2.84 -15.57 -12.43
CA VAL A 84 -2.28 -15.57 -13.79
C VAL A 84 -1.30 -14.41 -13.96
N PRO A 85 -0.36 -14.50 -14.91
CA PRO A 85 0.42 -13.34 -15.32
C PRO A 85 -0.48 -12.18 -15.76
N ARG A 86 -0.17 -10.96 -15.32
CA ARG A 86 -0.99 -9.77 -15.60
C ARG A 86 -1.20 -9.52 -17.10
N TYR A 87 -0.23 -9.85 -17.95
CA TYR A 87 -0.36 -9.68 -19.39
C TYR A 87 -1.46 -10.56 -20.02
N ILE A 88 -1.92 -11.61 -19.33
CA ILE A 88 -3.05 -12.46 -19.76
C ILE A 88 -4.37 -11.79 -19.38
N ALA A 89 -4.46 -11.19 -18.21
CA ALA A 89 -5.70 -10.61 -17.66
C ALA A 89 -5.93 -9.15 -18.08
N GLU A 90 -4.86 -8.40 -18.28
CA GLU A 90 -4.90 -6.94 -18.46
C GLU A 90 -4.38 -6.53 -19.85
N ARG A 91 -5.03 -5.51 -20.43
CA ARG A 91 -4.57 -4.90 -21.68
C ARG A 91 -3.48 -3.86 -21.41
N GLY A 92 -2.56 -3.67 -22.37
CA GLY A 92 -1.53 -2.63 -22.27
C GLY A 92 -0.27 -3.01 -21.49
N VAL A 93 -0.24 -4.16 -20.81
CA VAL A 93 0.88 -4.61 -19.95
C VAL A 93 1.69 -5.76 -20.56
N LYS A 94 1.78 -5.82 -21.89
CA LYS A 94 2.51 -6.90 -22.61
C LYS A 94 4.01 -6.98 -22.22
N HIS A 95 4.61 -5.90 -21.81
CA HIS A 95 6.01 -5.87 -21.34
C HIS A 95 6.24 -6.80 -20.13
N ILE A 96 5.24 -7.06 -19.30
CA ILE A 96 5.33 -8.00 -18.17
C ILE A 96 5.74 -9.41 -18.62
N ARG A 97 5.34 -9.82 -19.84
CA ARG A 97 5.73 -11.12 -20.38
C ARG A 97 7.24 -11.26 -20.49
N VAL A 98 7.90 -10.25 -21.02
CA VAL A 98 9.36 -10.25 -21.18
C VAL A 98 10.06 -10.29 -19.82
N TRP A 99 9.51 -9.58 -18.83
CA TRP A 99 10.00 -9.61 -17.45
C TRP A 99 9.94 -11.01 -16.85
N LEU A 100 8.81 -11.68 -16.97
CA LEU A 100 8.63 -13.04 -16.47
C LEU A 100 9.51 -14.05 -17.18
N GLU A 101 9.67 -13.93 -18.50
CA GLU A 101 10.56 -14.80 -19.30
C GLU A 101 12.04 -14.63 -18.85
N THR A 102 12.49 -13.39 -18.61
CA THR A 102 13.83 -13.11 -18.09
C THR A 102 14.05 -13.66 -16.68
N ILE A 103 13.10 -13.43 -15.77
CA ILE A 103 13.18 -13.98 -14.40
C ILE A 103 13.20 -15.50 -14.42
N SER A 104 12.34 -16.13 -15.22
CA SER A 104 12.29 -17.59 -15.37
C SER A 104 13.60 -18.17 -15.89
N LYS A 105 14.22 -17.51 -16.86
CA LYS A 105 15.54 -17.88 -17.39
C LYS A 105 16.62 -17.77 -16.32
N LEU A 106 16.66 -16.67 -15.58
CA LEU A 106 17.61 -16.48 -14.47
C LEU A 106 17.37 -17.48 -13.34
N ALA A 107 16.15 -17.90 -13.09
CA ALA A 107 15.86 -18.90 -12.06
C ALA A 107 16.42 -20.29 -12.37
N GLN A 108 16.58 -20.65 -13.64
CA GLN A 108 17.09 -21.98 -14.03
C GLN A 108 18.55 -22.21 -13.64
N GLY A 109 19.38 -21.15 -13.61
CA GLY A 109 20.79 -21.23 -13.23
C GLY A 109 21.06 -20.99 -11.74
N ALA A 110 20.03 -20.59 -10.98
CA ALA A 110 20.19 -20.31 -9.57
C ALA A 110 20.05 -21.58 -8.71
N ASP A 111 20.83 -21.68 -7.64
CA ASP A 111 20.72 -22.73 -6.63
C ASP A 111 20.23 -22.19 -5.27
N THR A 112 20.27 -20.88 -5.09
CA THR A 112 19.79 -20.18 -3.89
C THR A 112 18.85 -19.05 -4.31
N TYR A 113 17.71 -18.95 -3.62
CA TYR A 113 16.68 -17.96 -3.91
C TYR A 113 16.44 -17.10 -2.68
N ILE A 114 16.40 -15.78 -2.88
CA ILE A 114 16.17 -14.80 -1.82
C ILE A 114 15.08 -13.84 -2.27
N ASP A 115 14.06 -13.67 -1.43
CA ASP A 115 13.09 -12.60 -1.57
C ASP A 115 13.57 -11.38 -0.78
N ALA A 116 13.83 -10.30 -1.48
CA ALA A 116 14.21 -8.98 -0.97
C ALA A 116 13.22 -7.88 -1.40
N CYS A 117 11.96 -8.24 -1.64
CA CYS A 117 10.89 -7.25 -1.82
C CYS A 117 10.62 -6.49 -0.51
N ASP A 118 9.89 -5.39 -0.57
CA ASP A 118 9.54 -4.61 0.63
C ASP A 118 8.87 -5.52 1.68
N TYR A 119 9.14 -5.25 2.98
CA TYR A 119 8.63 -6.11 4.06
C TYR A 119 7.24 -5.64 4.50
N ASP A 120 6.31 -5.68 3.57
CA ASP A 120 4.90 -5.40 3.76
C ASP A 120 4.01 -6.46 3.08
N ILE A 121 2.71 -6.27 3.14
CA ILE A 121 1.72 -7.20 2.56
C ILE A 121 1.88 -7.30 1.04
N GLU A 122 2.12 -6.18 0.36
CA GLU A 122 2.20 -6.13 -1.10
C GLU A 122 3.53 -6.72 -1.61
N GLY A 123 4.66 -6.30 -1.04
CA GLY A 123 5.98 -6.83 -1.39
C GLY A 123 6.08 -8.34 -1.14
N SER A 124 5.52 -8.81 -0.03
CA SER A 124 5.53 -10.24 0.30
C SER A 124 4.77 -11.10 -0.71
N ILE A 125 3.63 -10.61 -1.24
CA ILE A 125 2.90 -11.35 -2.27
C ILE A 125 3.56 -11.25 -3.65
N ILE A 126 4.22 -10.12 -3.97
CA ILE A 126 4.98 -9.97 -5.21
C ILE A 126 6.10 -11.00 -5.26
N GLY A 127 6.95 -11.06 -4.22
CA GLY A 127 8.04 -12.02 -4.12
C GLY A 127 7.56 -13.47 -4.15
N TYR A 128 6.53 -13.79 -3.38
CA TYR A 128 5.92 -15.11 -3.36
C TYR A 128 5.42 -15.56 -4.74
N CYS A 129 4.65 -14.72 -5.45
CA CYS A 129 4.11 -15.08 -6.76
C CYS A 129 5.23 -15.30 -7.79
N ILE A 130 6.29 -14.52 -7.76
CA ILE A 130 7.45 -14.69 -8.64
C ILE A 130 8.15 -16.01 -8.34
N LEU A 131 8.45 -16.30 -7.08
CA LEU A 131 9.11 -17.53 -6.65
C LEU A 131 8.29 -18.78 -6.99
N LYS A 132 6.98 -18.70 -6.79
CA LYS A 132 6.07 -19.80 -7.06
C LYS A 132 5.88 -20.07 -8.54
N TYR A 133 5.56 -19.04 -9.30
CA TYR A 133 5.13 -19.22 -10.68
C TYR A 133 6.23 -19.01 -11.72
N ALA A 134 7.09 -18.00 -11.55
CA ALA A 134 8.18 -17.73 -12.51
C ALA A 134 9.45 -18.54 -12.21
N CYS A 135 9.74 -18.82 -10.93
CA CYS A 135 10.93 -19.57 -10.55
C CYS A 135 10.67 -21.07 -10.38
N GLY A 136 9.49 -21.58 -10.76
CA GLY A 136 9.20 -23.02 -10.75
C GLY A 136 9.02 -23.62 -9.36
N GLY A 137 8.26 -22.98 -8.45
CA GLY A 137 7.91 -23.52 -7.14
C GLY A 137 9.02 -23.40 -6.09
N LYS A 138 9.73 -22.28 -6.09
CA LYS A 138 10.85 -22.03 -5.14
C LYS A 138 10.44 -21.30 -3.86
N GLU A 139 9.17 -21.00 -3.66
CA GLU A 139 8.65 -20.27 -2.50
C GLU A 139 8.90 -20.98 -1.16
N ASN A 140 8.99 -22.32 -1.15
CA ASN A 140 9.20 -23.08 0.07
C ASN A 140 10.69 -23.23 0.48
N VAL A 141 11.61 -22.97 -0.46
CA VAL A 141 13.06 -23.08 -0.23
C VAL A 141 13.74 -21.72 -0.24
N ALA A 142 13.04 -20.68 -0.64
CA ALA A 142 13.57 -19.31 -0.67
C ALA A 142 13.72 -18.76 0.75
N LYS A 143 14.80 -17.99 0.92
CA LYS A 143 15.07 -17.22 2.13
C LYS A 143 14.49 -15.82 2.02
N ARG A 144 14.25 -15.16 3.15
CA ARG A 144 13.75 -13.81 3.20
C ARG A 144 14.83 -12.84 3.69
N MET A 145 15.14 -11.83 2.90
CA MET A 145 15.98 -10.70 3.28
C MET A 145 15.10 -9.57 3.80
N LYS A 146 15.31 -9.15 5.05
CA LYS A 146 14.54 -8.10 5.72
C LYS A 146 15.44 -6.92 6.04
N TYR A 147 15.08 -5.75 5.52
CA TYR A 147 15.78 -4.48 5.74
C TYR A 147 14.76 -3.35 5.88
N SER A 148 15.13 -2.27 6.57
CA SER A 148 14.31 -1.07 6.76
C SER A 148 14.81 0.10 5.92
N THR A 149 16.13 0.15 5.64
CA THR A 149 16.75 1.16 4.80
C THR A 149 17.64 0.52 3.73
N LEU A 150 17.96 1.26 2.68
CA LEU A 150 18.82 0.83 1.59
C LEU A 150 20.28 1.31 1.78
N THR A 151 20.74 1.43 3.02
CA THR A 151 22.14 1.72 3.33
C THR A 151 22.99 0.46 3.17
N LYS A 152 24.26 0.62 2.85
CA LYS A 152 25.17 -0.52 2.62
C LYS A 152 25.25 -1.42 3.85
N GLU A 153 25.45 -0.82 5.02
CA GLU A 153 25.63 -1.52 6.28
C GLU A 153 24.40 -2.37 6.65
N GLU A 154 23.20 -1.81 6.44
CA GLU A 154 21.95 -2.54 6.72
C GLU A 154 21.70 -3.65 5.72
N LEU A 155 21.98 -3.43 4.44
CA LEU A 155 21.80 -4.45 3.40
C LEU A 155 22.81 -5.61 3.56
N GLU A 156 24.06 -5.34 3.93
CA GLU A 156 25.03 -6.39 4.24
C GLU A 156 24.59 -7.21 5.45
N LYS A 157 24.19 -6.54 6.54
CA LYS A 157 23.66 -7.19 7.73
C LYS A 157 22.41 -8.04 7.42
N ALA A 158 21.47 -7.51 6.63
CA ALA A 158 20.26 -8.22 6.24
C ALA A 158 20.59 -9.48 5.39
N TYR A 159 21.61 -9.43 4.56
CA TYR A 159 22.09 -10.57 3.78
C TYR A 159 22.78 -11.62 4.65
N GLU A 160 23.51 -11.24 5.68
CA GLU A 160 24.16 -12.15 6.65
C GLU A 160 23.12 -12.79 7.59
N THR A 161 22.01 -12.11 7.86
CA THR A 161 20.96 -12.56 8.81
C THR A 161 19.65 -12.93 8.10
N LEU A 162 19.74 -13.62 6.96
CA LEU A 162 18.57 -14.06 6.21
C LEU A 162 17.62 -14.92 7.05
N LEU A 163 16.35 -14.62 6.99
CA LEU A 163 15.32 -15.51 7.55
C LEU A 163 15.25 -16.79 6.70
N PRO A 164 15.14 -17.96 7.36
CA PRO A 164 15.25 -19.27 6.69
C PRO A 164 14.09 -19.57 5.73
N LYS A 165 12.99 -18.84 5.83
CA LYS A 165 11.78 -18.99 5.02
C LYS A 165 11.06 -17.67 4.86
N LEU A 166 10.13 -17.61 3.90
CA LEU A 166 9.22 -16.48 3.69
C LEU A 166 8.23 -16.33 4.86
N ASP A 167 7.68 -15.14 5.04
CA ASP A 167 6.59 -14.87 5.97
C ASP A 167 5.24 -15.28 5.37
N PHE A 168 4.86 -16.54 5.53
CA PHE A 168 3.63 -17.08 4.96
C PHE A 168 2.37 -16.46 5.56
N ALA A 169 2.41 -15.96 6.80
CA ALA A 169 1.25 -15.26 7.38
C ALA A 169 0.99 -13.95 6.66
N LEU A 170 2.04 -13.18 6.39
CA LEU A 170 1.96 -11.92 5.63
C LEU A 170 1.55 -12.17 4.16
N ILE A 171 2.06 -13.24 3.55
CA ILE A 171 1.68 -13.68 2.20
C ILE A 171 0.20 -14.05 2.12
N GLU A 172 -0.33 -14.83 3.07
CA GLU A 172 -1.75 -15.18 3.08
C GLU A 172 -2.65 -13.96 3.30
N ALA A 173 -2.24 -13.01 4.15
CA ALA A 173 -2.94 -11.74 4.29
C ALA A 173 -3.01 -10.97 2.94
N GLY A 174 -1.87 -10.91 2.23
CA GLY A 174 -1.79 -10.27 0.91
C GLY A 174 -2.63 -10.98 -0.16
N ARG A 175 -2.56 -12.30 -0.21
CA ARG A 175 -3.39 -13.11 -1.12
C ARG A 175 -4.87 -12.90 -0.87
N THR A 176 -5.29 -13.04 0.38
CA THR A 176 -6.69 -12.85 0.78
C THR A 176 -7.18 -11.46 0.42
N ARG A 177 -6.39 -10.43 0.71
CA ARG A 177 -6.73 -9.05 0.33
C ARG A 177 -6.92 -8.91 -1.18
N HIS A 178 -5.98 -9.39 -1.97
CA HIS A 178 -6.02 -9.29 -3.42
C HIS A 178 -7.20 -10.06 -4.03
N GLU A 179 -7.45 -11.28 -3.54
CA GLU A 179 -8.57 -12.13 -3.96
C GLU A 179 -9.93 -11.52 -3.60
N VAL A 180 -10.07 -11.00 -2.38
CA VAL A 180 -11.31 -10.32 -1.93
C VAL A 180 -11.53 -9.03 -2.73
N ASP A 181 -10.51 -8.21 -2.94
CA ASP A 181 -10.64 -6.98 -3.73
C ASP A 181 -11.06 -7.28 -5.17
N TRP A 182 -10.52 -8.35 -5.76
CA TRP A 182 -10.91 -8.79 -7.09
C TRP A 182 -12.34 -9.31 -7.12
N LEU A 183 -12.73 -10.18 -6.17
CA LEU A 183 -14.09 -10.73 -6.07
C LEU A 183 -15.16 -9.63 -5.94
N TYR A 184 -14.92 -8.67 -5.04
CA TYR A 184 -15.81 -7.52 -4.90
C TYR A 184 -15.86 -6.69 -6.19
N GLY A 185 -14.69 -6.36 -6.74
CA GLY A 185 -14.59 -5.53 -7.93
C GLY A 185 -15.31 -6.13 -9.13
N VAL A 186 -15.05 -7.38 -9.45
CA VAL A 186 -15.67 -8.02 -10.63
C VAL A 186 -17.19 -8.20 -10.48
N ASN A 187 -17.65 -8.67 -9.33
CA ASN A 187 -19.07 -8.97 -9.12
C ASN A 187 -19.92 -7.70 -9.02
N LEU A 188 -19.50 -6.73 -8.22
CA LEU A 188 -20.25 -5.48 -8.06
C LEU A 188 -20.22 -4.64 -9.34
N THR A 189 -19.09 -4.57 -10.04
CA THR A 189 -19.00 -3.87 -11.32
C THR A 189 -19.93 -4.49 -12.37
N ARG A 190 -19.98 -5.82 -12.46
CA ARG A 190 -20.89 -6.50 -13.39
C ARG A 190 -22.35 -6.30 -13.01
N ALA A 191 -22.71 -6.51 -11.75
CA ALA A 191 -24.07 -6.29 -11.28
C ALA A 191 -24.57 -4.87 -11.56
N LEU A 192 -23.76 -3.88 -11.21
CA LEU A 192 -24.09 -2.46 -11.42
C LEU A 192 -24.18 -2.10 -12.92
N THR A 193 -23.23 -2.57 -13.72
CA THR A 193 -23.17 -2.33 -15.16
C THR A 193 -24.38 -2.93 -15.89
N LEU A 194 -24.75 -4.17 -15.54
CA LEU A 194 -25.90 -4.87 -16.16
C LEU A 194 -27.22 -4.21 -15.73
N ALA A 195 -27.39 -3.89 -14.46
CA ALA A 195 -28.57 -3.17 -13.98
C ALA A 195 -28.74 -1.80 -14.66
N ALA A 196 -27.64 -1.05 -14.82
CA ALA A 196 -27.67 0.23 -15.51
C ALA A 196 -27.99 0.09 -17.01
N LYS A 197 -27.48 -0.97 -17.67
CA LYS A 197 -27.79 -1.30 -19.07
C LYS A 197 -29.28 -1.64 -19.23
N ASP A 198 -29.81 -2.47 -18.36
CA ASP A 198 -31.23 -2.87 -18.43
C ASP A 198 -32.15 -1.67 -18.23
N TRP A 199 -31.80 -0.76 -17.34
CA TRP A 199 -32.59 0.45 -17.09
C TRP A 199 -32.47 1.50 -18.22
N SER A 200 -31.27 1.72 -18.76
CA SER A 200 -31.00 2.82 -19.70
C SER A 200 -30.98 2.41 -21.17
N GLY A 201 -30.93 1.10 -21.46
CA GLY A 201 -30.71 0.55 -22.81
C GLY A 201 -29.29 0.77 -23.35
N LYS A 202 -28.40 1.41 -22.59
CA LYS A 202 -27.03 1.73 -23.02
C LYS A 202 -26.01 0.99 -22.18
N TYR A 203 -24.99 0.42 -22.82
CA TYR A 203 -23.89 -0.21 -22.10
C TYR A 203 -22.81 0.82 -21.74
N ALA A 204 -22.58 0.98 -20.45
CA ALA A 204 -21.45 1.75 -19.91
C ALA A 204 -20.91 1.01 -18.68
N THR A 205 -19.61 0.73 -18.64
CA THR A 205 -18.99 0.07 -17.48
C THR A 205 -19.01 1.01 -16.28
N LEU A 206 -19.74 0.62 -15.23
CA LEU A 206 -19.76 1.32 -13.95
C LEU A 206 -18.86 0.57 -12.97
N SER A 207 -17.60 0.97 -12.92
CA SER A 207 -16.62 0.38 -12.03
C SER A 207 -16.91 0.72 -10.57
N THR A 208 -16.89 -0.29 -9.72
CA THR A 208 -16.96 -0.14 -8.26
C THR A 208 -16.17 -1.24 -7.56
N GLY A 209 -15.88 -1.03 -6.29
CA GLY A 209 -15.11 -1.98 -5.50
C GLY A 209 -15.17 -1.64 -4.01
N ARG A 210 -14.46 -2.42 -3.22
CA ARG A 210 -14.43 -2.36 -1.75
C ARG A 210 -14.00 -1.00 -1.19
N VAL A 211 -13.14 -0.29 -1.87
CA VAL A 211 -12.67 1.04 -1.45
C VAL A 211 -13.47 2.15 -2.13
N GLN A 212 -13.62 2.08 -3.46
CA GLN A 212 -14.24 3.12 -4.28
C GLN A 212 -15.69 3.41 -3.88
N GLY A 213 -16.51 2.37 -3.70
CA GLY A 213 -17.91 2.51 -3.32
C GLY A 213 -18.10 3.19 -1.96
N PRO A 214 -17.50 2.70 -0.88
CA PRO A 214 -17.56 3.36 0.44
C PRO A 214 -17.05 4.78 0.45
N THR A 215 -15.94 5.08 -0.24
CA THR A 215 -15.41 6.46 -0.34
C THR A 215 -16.43 7.39 -0.99
N LEU A 216 -17.03 6.97 -2.10
CA LEU A 216 -18.09 7.75 -2.75
C LEU A 216 -19.31 7.95 -1.83
N ARG A 217 -19.67 6.95 -1.03
CA ARG A 217 -20.74 7.07 -0.04
C ARG A 217 -20.47 8.17 0.98
N PHE A 218 -19.24 8.30 1.49
CA PHE A 218 -18.90 9.39 2.41
C PHE A 218 -19.07 10.76 1.75
N LEU A 219 -18.61 10.92 0.51
CA LEU A 219 -18.78 12.17 -0.23
C LEU A 219 -20.26 12.51 -0.45
N VAL A 220 -21.07 11.53 -0.87
CA VAL A 220 -22.50 11.72 -1.08
C VAL A 220 -23.22 12.05 0.22
N ALA A 221 -22.86 11.40 1.33
CA ALA A 221 -23.45 11.68 2.64
C ALA A 221 -23.14 13.11 3.09
N ARG A 222 -21.89 13.56 2.91
CA ARG A 222 -21.48 14.93 3.23
C ARG A 222 -22.20 15.95 2.34
N GLU A 223 -22.27 15.70 1.05
CA GLU A 223 -22.97 16.58 0.11
C GLU A 223 -24.48 16.72 0.44
N LYS A 224 -25.12 15.59 0.80
CA LYS A 224 -26.51 15.63 1.27
C LYS A 224 -26.66 16.45 2.54
N ALA A 225 -25.75 16.29 3.51
CA ALA A 225 -25.75 17.06 4.75
C ALA A 225 -25.60 18.57 4.48
N ILE A 226 -24.70 18.94 3.55
CA ILE A 226 -24.50 20.35 3.13
C ILE A 226 -25.78 20.90 2.49
N ARG A 227 -26.39 20.17 1.56
CA ARG A 227 -27.61 20.61 0.86
C ARG A 227 -28.86 20.70 1.75
N SER A 228 -28.91 19.86 2.78
CA SER A 228 -30.01 19.87 3.75
C SER A 228 -29.73 20.74 4.96
N PHE A 229 -28.57 21.37 5.03
CA PHE A 229 -28.20 22.21 6.16
C PHE A 229 -29.07 23.48 6.22
N VAL A 230 -29.73 23.66 7.33
CA VAL A 230 -30.48 24.87 7.64
C VAL A 230 -29.67 25.64 8.67
N PRO A 231 -29.18 26.85 8.34
CA PRO A 231 -28.47 27.68 9.31
C PRO A 231 -29.36 28.03 10.51
N THR A 232 -28.91 27.65 11.69
CA THR A 232 -29.54 28.06 12.96
C THR A 232 -28.58 28.99 13.71
N PRO A 233 -29.11 30.11 14.29
CA PRO A 233 -28.24 30.96 15.08
C PRO A 233 -27.81 30.26 16.36
N TYR A 234 -26.58 30.51 16.77
CA TYR A 234 -26.05 30.10 18.05
C TYR A 234 -25.29 31.26 18.68
N TRP A 235 -24.95 31.12 19.93
CA TRP A 235 -24.27 32.14 20.73
C TRP A 235 -23.06 31.55 21.41
N GLU A 236 -21.97 32.32 21.43
CA GLU A 236 -20.79 32.08 22.24
C GLU A 236 -20.70 33.16 23.32
N ILE A 237 -20.37 32.80 24.56
CA ILE A 237 -20.20 33.74 25.64
C ILE A 237 -18.71 33.85 25.99
N LYS A 238 -18.21 35.06 25.92
CA LYS A 238 -16.85 35.41 26.35
C LYS A 238 -16.92 36.48 27.40
N ALA A 239 -15.98 36.44 28.32
CA ALA A 239 -15.84 37.44 29.38
C ALA A 239 -14.41 38.00 29.42
N GLU A 240 -14.30 39.28 29.61
CA GLU A 240 -13.03 39.91 30.00
C GLU A 240 -12.97 39.97 31.53
N ILE A 241 -11.93 39.37 32.12
CA ILE A 241 -11.73 39.25 33.55
C ILE A 241 -10.44 39.97 33.89
N GLU A 242 -10.50 40.87 34.88
CA GLU A 242 -9.30 41.52 35.40
C GLU A 242 -8.76 40.76 36.62
N ILE A 243 -7.50 40.35 36.57
CA ILE A 243 -6.78 39.71 37.68
C ILE A 243 -5.44 40.46 37.86
N ASP A 244 -5.22 41.01 39.04
CA ASP A 244 -4.01 41.74 39.37
C ASP A 244 -3.63 42.84 38.36
N GLY A 245 -4.64 43.57 37.83
CA GLY A 245 -4.45 44.64 36.86
C GLY A 245 -4.17 44.15 35.42
N LYS A 246 -4.29 42.87 35.16
CA LYS A 246 -4.19 42.29 33.80
C LYS A 246 -5.54 41.76 33.34
N ILE A 247 -5.86 42.00 32.08
CA ILE A 247 -7.09 41.54 31.46
C ILE A 247 -6.85 40.17 30.80
N PHE A 248 -7.70 39.21 31.10
CA PHE A 248 -7.75 37.88 30.51
C PHE A 248 -9.09 37.66 29.82
N GLU A 249 -9.07 37.04 28.62
CA GLU A 249 -10.28 36.58 27.98
C GLU A 249 -10.61 35.17 28.52
N ALA A 250 -11.83 34.99 28.99
CA ALA A 250 -12.35 33.73 29.45
C ALA A 250 -13.52 33.30 28.53
N GLU A 251 -13.59 32.02 28.24
CA GLU A 251 -14.64 31.43 27.44
C GLU A 251 -15.59 30.61 28.34
N TYR A 252 -16.85 30.60 27.99
CA TYR A 252 -17.82 29.77 28.69
C TYR A 252 -17.54 28.28 28.38
N GLU A 253 -17.81 27.40 29.35
CA GLU A 253 -17.47 25.96 29.24
C GLU A 253 -18.08 25.24 28.03
N ARG A 254 -19.18 25.77 27.48
CA ARG A 254 -19.83 25.26 26.25
C ARG A 254 -19.61 26.24 25.11
N ASP A 255 -19.01 25.75 24.04
CA ASP A 255 -18.69 26.55 22.83
C ASP A 255 -19.96 27.04 22.11
N VAL A 256 -21.08 26.34 22.24
CA VAL A 256 -22.31 26.64 21.50
C VAL A 256 -23.52 26.64 22.45
N ILE A 257 -24.25 27.73 22.45
CA ILE A 257 -25.55 27.86 23.13
C ILE A 257 -26.62 28.09 22.08
N GLU A 258 -27.63 27.22 22.04
CA GLU A 258 -28.62 27.21 20.95
C GLU A 258 -29.83 28.14 21.19
N THR A 259 -30.04 28.60 22.41
CA THR A 259 -31.18 29.42 22.75
C THR A 259 -30.81 30.76 23.34
N LYS A 260 -31.45 31.84 22.84
CA LYS A 260 -31.24 33.17 23.35
C LYS A 260 -31.66 33.32 24.84
N GLN A 261 -32.69 32.60 25.28
CA GLN A 261 -33.14 32.62 26.67
C GLN A 261 -32.05 32.11 27.63
N GLU A 262 -31.31 31.07 27.24
CA GLU A 262 -30.22 30.52 28.03
C GLU A 262 -29.04 31.51 28.10
N VAL A 263 -28.70 32.17 26.97
CA VAL A 263 -27.69 33.24 26.94
C VAL A 263 -28.02 34.35 27.90
N GLU A 264 -29.27 34.85 27.88
CA GLU A 264 -29.72 35.93 28.74
C GLU A 264 -29.70 35.53 30.23
N ALA A 265 -30.02 34.29 30.53
CA ALA A 265 -29.94 33.76 31.91
C ALA A 265 -28.50 33.71 32.42
N ILE A 266 -27.55 33.21 31.58
CA ILE A 266 -26.13 33.15 31.93
C ILE A 266 -25.54 34.55 32.09
N LEU A 267 -25.80 35.46 31.14
CA LEU A 267 -25.35 36.84 31.24
C LEU A 267 -25.88 37.55 32.47
N GLY A 268 -27.15 37.33 32.82
CA GLY A 268 -27.76 37.88 34.02
C GLY A 268 -27.17 37.30 35.34
N ALA A 269 -26.71 36.07 35.29
CA ALA A 269 -26.06 35.42 36.43
C ALA A 269 -24.60 35.91 36.66
N CYS A 270 -23.87 36.25 35.59
CA CYS A 270 -22.44 36.55 35.66
C CYS A 270 -22.07 38.04 35.57
N ARG A 271 -22.87 38.84 34.90
CA ARG A 271 -22.55 40.23 34.59
C ARG A 271 -22.35 41.09 35.86
N GLY A 272 -21.18 41.69 35.96
CA GLY A 272 -20.79 42.58 37.09
C GLY A 272 -20.59 41.87 38.43
N LYS A 273 -20.32 40.56 38.39
CA LYS A 273 -19.94 39.77 39.55
C LYS A 273 -18.50 39.37 39.51
N ASP A 274 -17.91 39.16 40.69
CA ASP A 274 -16.57 38.63 40.83
C ASP A 274 -16.55 37.10 40.52
N GLY A 275 -15.47 36.64 39.89
CA GLY A 275 -15.21 35.22 39.63
C GLY A 275 -14.26 34.59 40.64
N ILE A 276 -14.34 33.29 40.83
CA ILE A 276 -13.45 32.54 41.72
C ILE A 276 -12.71 31.52 40.84
N VAL A 277 -11.36 31.46 40.94
CA VAL A 277 -10.55 30.45 40.29
C VAL A 277 -10.66 29.16 41.12
N GLU A 278 -11.32 28.15 40.59
CA GLU A 278 -11.48 26.86 41.26
C GLU A 278 -10.29 25.93 41.10
N SER A 279 -9.65 25.92 39.95
CA SER A 279 -8.48 25.07 39.68
C SER A 279 -7.53 25.70 38.64
N ILE A 280 -6.26 25.35 38.73
CA ILE A 280 -5.25 25.70 37.74
C ILE A 280 -4.55 24.43 37.30
N GLU A 281 -4.56 24.14 36.02
CA GLU A 281 -3.79 23.05 35.41
C GLU A 281 -2.62 23.61 34.60
N GLU A 282 -1.41 23.17 34.91
CA GLU A 282 -0.23 23.45 34.09
C GLU A 282 0.13 22.24 33.28
N LYS A 283 0.03 22.34 31.92
CA LYS A 283 0.44 21.29 30.98
C LYS A 283 1.74 21.71 30.29
N ARG A 284 2.79 20.95 30.51
CA ARG A 284 4.08 21.16 29.81
C ARG A 284 4.14 20.23 28.61
N PHE A 285 4.25 20.83 27.42
CA PHE A 285 4.46 20.08 26.18
C PHE A 285 5.92 20.25 25.76
N GLN A 286 6.62 19.15 25.54
CA GLN A 286 7.94 19.17 24.93
C GLN A 286 7.77 18.90 23.45
N GLN A 287 8.03 19.90 22.62
CA GLN A 287 8.06 19.74 21.17
C GLN A 287 9.43 19.15 20.80
N MET A 288 9.43 17.92 20.28
CA MET A 288 10.65 17.32 19.75
C MET A 288 10.99 17.97 18.40
N PRO A 289 12.28 18.19 18.10
CA PRO A 289 12.74 18.81 16.87
C PRO A 289 12.45 17.98 15.63
#